data_8525a088a44fc133f8f76adbc48d784f
#
_entry.id   8525a088a44fc133f8f76adbc48d784f
#
_cell.length_a   1.000
_cell.length_b   1.000
_cell.length_c   1.000
_cell.angle_alpha   90.00
_cell.angle_beta   90.00
_cell.angle_gamma   90.00
#
_symmetry.space_group_name_H-M   'P 1'
#
loop_
_entity.id
_entity.type
_entity.pdbx_description
1 polymer ?
#
loop_
_entity_poly.entity_id
_entity_poly.type
_entity_poly.pdbx_seq_one_letter_code
_entity_poly.pdbx_strand_id
1 'polypeptide(L)'
;PSRFMSETDTSNARAVAFERWANVFTAHKAFSHPSELHGVLCGRLAVGARISEEEWLAMVCEHMGLPQAAIDESDELREFMASAYSQTLELLKATDMSFQPLLPDDDYAIEQRLEALTSWVRGFLEGMALSAGQALGEAPDEIRELIEDMVAISQVADDDEPDDESEQQLMEIVEYVRLGALAVFTEFNPPEKPSPNTPTLH
;
A
#
# COMPACT_ATOMS: atom_id res chain seq x y z
N PRO A 1 26.88 -10.69 -11.47
CA PRO A 1 25.76 -11.56 -11.86
C PRO A 1 24.48 -11.07 -11.22
N SER A 2 23.56 -10.58 -12.07
CA SER A 2 22.25 -10.17 -11.64
C SER A 2 21.49 -11.42 -11.17
N ARG A 3 21.23 -11.50 -9.88
CA ARG A 3 20.28 -12.48 -9.38
C ARG A 3 18.89 -12.02 -9.79
N PHE A 4 18.32 -12.73 -10.76
CA PHE A 4 16.88 -12.62 -10.95
C PHE A 4 16.22 -13.24 -9.71
N MET A 5 15.49 -12.45 -8.95
CA MET A 5 14.66 -13.00 -7.88
C MET A 5 13.66 -13.97 -8.52
N SER A 6 13.68 -15.21 -8.10
CA SER A 6 12.69 -16.17 -8.54
C SER A 6 11.30 -15.75 -8.01
N GLU A 7 10.24 -16.17 -8.69
CA GLU A 7 8.85 -15.94 -8.22
C GLU A 7 8.68 -16.42 -6.78
N THR A 8 9.38 -17.50 -6.40
CA THR A 8 9.39 -18.07 -5.06
C THR A 8 9.93 -17.10 -4.02
N ASP A 9 11.04 -16.37 -4.32
CA ASP A 9 11.63 -15.41 -3.41
C ASP A 9 10.72 -14.19 -3.20
N THR A 10 10.04 -13.73 -4.25
CA THR A 10 9.07 -12.63 -4.16
C THR A 10 7.85 -13.04 -3.33
N SER A 11 7.35 -14.25 -3.52
CA SER A 11 6.22 -14.79 -2.76
C SER A 11 6.57 -14.92 -1.27
N ASN A 12 7.77 -15.40 -0.93
CA ASN A 12 8.24 -15.51 0.45
C ASN A 12 8.39 -14.14 1.11
N ALA A 13 8.91 -13.15 0.39
CA ALA A 13 9.05 -11.79 0.91
C ALA A 13 7.68 -11.17 1.22
N ARG A 14 6.68 -11.39 0.35
CA ARG A 14 5.31 -10.94 0.55
C ARG A 14 4.69 -11.58 1.80
N ALA A 15 4.81 -12.90 1.93
CA ALA A 15 4.29 -13.65 3.07
C ALA A 15 4.88 -13.15 4.39
N VAL A 16 6.20 -12.95 4.44
CA VAL A 16 6.90 -12.45 5.63
C VAL A 16 6.44 -11.04 5.99
N ALA A 17 6.28 -10.16 5.00
CA ALA A 17 5.84 -8.78 5.24
C ALA A 17 4.44 -8.75 5.86
N PHE A 18 3.49 -9.48 5.29
CA PHE A 18 2.13 -9.52 5.82
C PHE A 18 2.09 -10.08 7.25
N GLU A 19 2.81 -11.18 7.51
CA GLU A 19 2.85 -11.80 8.82
C GLU A 19 3.42 -10.85 9.90
N ARG A 20 4.45 -10.08 9.56
CA ARG A 20 5.03 -9.09 10.48
C ARG A 20 4.00 -8.02 10.88
N TRP A 21 3.29 -7.47 9.90
CA TRP A 21 2.24 -6.50 10.15
C TRP A 21 1.10 -7.11 10.97
N ALA A 22 0.65 -8.30 10.60
CA ALA A 22 -0.41 -9.01 11.31
C ALA A 22 -0.03 -9.28 12.76
N ASN A 23 1.22 -9.68 13.00
CA ASN A 23 1.72 -9.94 14.35
C ASN A 23 1.74 -8.67 15.22
N VAL A 24 2.13 -7.54 14.64
CA VAL A 24 2.11 -6.25 15.35
C VAL A 24 0.68 -5.86 15.71
N PHE A 25 -0.25 -6.01 14.78
CA PHE A 25 -1.67 -5.73 15.05
C PHE A 25 -2.22 -6.63 16.15
N THR A 26 -1.92 -7.91 16.09
CA THR A 26 -2.36 -8.88 17.11
C THR A 26 -1.75 -8.56 18.48
N ALA A 27 -0.46 -8.24 18.53
CA ALA A 27 0.23 -7.91 19.77
C ALA A 27 -0.38 -6.70 20.49
N HIS A 28 -0.89 -5.74 19.72
CA HIS A 28 -1.54 -4.54 20.27
C HIS A 28 -3.06 -4.62 20.30
N LYS A 29 -3.63 -5.80 20.01
CA LYS A 29 -5.08 -6.06 20.04
C LYS A 29 -5.86 -5.13 19.12
N ALA A 30 -5.27 -4.77 17.98
CA ALA A 30 -5.93 -3.95 16.99
C ALA A 30 -6.90 -4.81 16.17
N PHE A 31 -8.13 -4.32 16.00
CA PHE A 31 -9.18 -5.02 15.24
C PHE A 31 -9.25 -4.58 13.78
N SER A 32 -8.61 -3.47 13.44
CA SER A 32 -8.53 -2.98 12.06
C SER A 32 -7.62 -3.89 11.21
N HIS A 33 -7.74 -3.80 9.90
CA HIS A 33 -6.99 -4.65 8.99
C HIS A 33 -5.63 -4.03 8.65
N PRO A 34 -4.52 -4.76 8.80
CA PRO A 34 -3.20 -4.20 8.47
C PRO A 34 -3.07 -3.77 7.00
N SER A 35 -3.73 -4.48 6.07
CA SER A 35 -3.74 -4.10 4.65
C SER A 35 -4.35 -2.72 4.43
N GLU A 36 -5.38 -2.36 5.21
CA GLU A 36 -6.01 -1.04 5.10
C GLU A 36 -5.05 0.08 5.50
N LEU A 37 -4.32 -0.07 6.61
CA LEU A 37 -3.33 0.92 7.04
C LEU A 37 -2.22 1.08 5.99
N HIS A 38 -1.72 -0.03 5.47
CA HIS A 38 -0.72 0.00 4.39
C HIS A 38 -1.28 0.72 3.16
N GLY A 39 -2.54 0.45 2.82
CA GLY A 39 -3.23 1.13 1.72
C GLY A 39 -3.29 2.64 1.92
N VAL A 40 -3.66 3.10 3.12
CA VAL A 40 -3.71 4.54 3.44
C VAL A 40 -2.35 5.19 3.24
N LEU A 41 -1.30 4.56 3.75
CA LEU A 41 0.06 5.04 3.56
C LEU A 41 0.41 5.14 2.07
N CYS A 42 0.17 4.07 1.32
CA CYS A 42 0.46 4.04 -0.11
C CYS A 42 -0.33 5.11 -0.88
N GLY A 43 -1.60 5.33 -0.52
CA GLY A 43 -2.43 6.35 -1.17
C GLY A 43 -1.89 7.76 -0.95
N ARG A 44 -1.47 8.07 0.27
CA ARG A 44 -0.85 9.37 0.58
C ARG A 44 0.46 9.57 -0.18
N LEU A 45 1.33 8.57 -0.15
CA LEU A 45 2.61 8.64 -0.86
C LEU A 45 2.43 8.72 -2.37
N ALA A 46 1.45 7.98 -2.90
CA ALA A 46 1.18 7.93 -4.33
C ALA A 46 0.79 9.29 -4.90
N VAL A 47 0.07 10.10 -4.14
CA VAL A 47 -0.34 11.45 -4.59
C VAL A 47 0.68 12.54 -4.24
N GLY A 48 1.88 12.15 -3.83
CA GLY A 48 2.99 13.07 -3.61
C GLY A 48 3.15 13.57 -2.17
N ALA A 49 2.30 13.14 -1.25
CA ALA A 49 2.42 13.56 0.14
C ALA A 49 3.66 12.95 0.80
N ARG A 50 4.27 13.73 1.67
CA ARG A 50 5.35 13.27 2.56
C ARG A 50 4.99 13.80 3.95
N ILE A 51 4.72 12.87 4.87
CA ILE A 51 4.30 13.25 6.21
C ILE A 51 5.44 13.01 7.20
N SER A 52 5.43 13.76 8.29
CA SER A 52 6.43 13.59 9.34
C SER A 52 6.23 12.25 10.07
N GLU A 53 7.28 11.78 10.72
CA GLU A 53 7.19 10.58 11.55
C GLU A 53 6.11 10.73 12.62
N GLU A 54 6.03 11.90 13.26
CA GLU A 54 5.02 12.19 14.27
C GLU A 54 3.59 12.07 13.71
N GLU A 55 3.34 12.66 12.55
CA GLU A 55 2.03 12.57 11.89
C GLU A 55 1.69 11.14 11.49
N TRP A 56 2.67 10.41 10.94
CA TRP A 56 2.49 9.01 10.56
C TRP A 56 2.15 8.14 11.78
N LEU A 57 2.89 8.30 12.87
CA LEU A 57 2.64 7.52 14.08
C LEU A 57 1.29 7.85 14.71
N ALA A 58 0.85 9.10 14.63
CA ALA A 58 -0.50 9.48 15.06
C ALA A 58 -1.58 8.77 14.23
N MET A 59 -1.40 8.68 12.92
CA MET A 59 -2.29 7.93 12.03
C MET A 59 -2.32 6.45 12.37
N VAL A 60 -1.17 5.86 12.66
CA VAL A 60 -1.06 4.45 13.09
C VAL A 60 -1.91 4.22 14.32
N CYS A 61 -1.76 5.05 15.35
CA CYS A 61 -2.54 4.92 16.58
C CYS A 61 -4.03 5.05 16.33
N GLU A 62 -4.43 6.03 15.55
CA GLU A 62 -5.85 6.23 15.21
C GLU A 62 -6.42 5.01 14.49
N HIS A 63 -5.71 4.51 13.49
CA HIS A 63 -6.15 3.36 12.70
C HIS A 63 -6.22 2.08 13.54
N MET A 64 -5.25 1.86 14.41
CA MET A 64 -5.17 0.69 15.26
C MET A 64 -6.07 0.78 16.50
N GLY A 65 -6.72 1.92 16.73
CA GLY A 65 -7.54 2.12 17.92
C GLY A 65 -6.72 2.22 19.21
N LEU A 66 -5.50 2.73 19.11
CA LEU A 66 -4.60 2.86 20.26
C LEU A 66 -4.54 4.30 20.75
N PRO A 67 -4.32 4.50 22.06
CA PRO A 67 -4.02 5.84 22.56
C PRO A 67 -2.65 6.30 22.07
N GLN A 68 -2.45 7.59 21.94
CA GLN A 68 -1.18 8.16 21.48
C GLN A 68 -0.01 7.71 22.36
N ALA A 69 -0.25 7.50 23.65
CA ALA A 69 0.75 7.01 24.59
C ALA A 69 1.32 5.63 24.21
N ALA A 70 0.61 4.83 23.43
CA ALA A 70 1.07 3.50 23.02
C ALA A 70 2.40 3.58 22.23
N ILE A 71 2.59 4.63 21.44
CA ILE A 71 3.84 4.86 20.71
C ILE A 71 5.00 5.14 21.67
N ASP A 72 4.75 5.93 22.72
CA ASP A 72 5.76 6.28 23.71
C ASP A 72 6.15 5.08 24.59
N GLU A 73 5.21 4.15 24.79
CA GLU A 73 5.39 2.97 25.63
C GLU A 73 6.01 1.78 24.88
N SER A 74 6.04 1.81 23.54
CA SER A 74 6.54 0.70 22.74
C SER A 74 7.52 1.16 21.68
N ASP A 75 8.81 1.03 21.97
CA ASP A 75 9.88 1.29 21.00
C ASP A 75 9.74 0.37 19.78
N GLU A 76 9.31 -0.89 20.00
CA GLU A 76 9.12 -1.87 18.94
C GLU A 76 8.07 -1.40 17.93
N LEU A 77 6.92 -0.92 18.40
CA LEU A 77 5.87 -0.41 17.53
C LEU A 77 6.35 0.81 16.74
N ARG A 78 7.00 1.75 17.43
CA ARG A 78 7.51 2.97 16.80
C ARG A 78 8.53 2.66 15.73
N GLU A 79 9.52 1.83 16.04
CA GLU A 79 10.59 1.47 15.09
C GLU A 79 10.04 0.69 13.90
N PHE A 80 9.13 -0.24 14.15
CA PHE A 80 8.48 -1.02 13.09
C PHE A 80 7.75 -0.09 12.10
N MET A 81 6.93 0.80 12.62
CA MET A 81 6.11 1.68 11.79
C MET A 81 6.95 2.75 11.07
N ALA A 82 7.99 3.27 11.71
CA ALA A 82 8.92 4.19 11.06
C ALA A 82 9.66 3.49 9.89
N SER A 83 10.13 2.27 10.12
CA SER A 83 10.74 1.45 9.05
C SER A 83 9.76 1.15 7.94
N ALA A 84 8.51 0.84 8.28
CA ALA A 84 7.47 0.54 7.30
C ALA A 84 7.24 1.71 6.36
N TYR A 85 7.19 2.93 6.89
CA TYR A 85 7.06 4.14 6.08
C TYR A 85 8.21 4.27 5.07
N SER A 86 9.45 4.20 5.55
CA SER A 86 10.64 4.34 4.71
C SER A 86 10.73 3.27 3.65
N GLN A 87 10.49 2.01 4.02
CA GLN A 87 10.56 0.89 3.09
C GLN A 87 9.48 0.98 2.01
N THR A 88 8.26 1.37 2.40
CA THR A 88 7.16 1.51 1.45
C THR A 88 7.47 2.59 0.42
N LEU A 89 7.97 3.75 0.86
CA LEU A 89 8.35 4.82 -0.04
C LEU A 89 9.45 4.38 -1.01
N GLU A 90 10.47 3.70 -0.51
CA GLU A 90 11.56 3.19 -1.36
C GLU A 90 11.06 2.19 -2.41
N LEU A 91 10.14 1.32 -2.03
CA LEU A 91 9.53 0.37 -2.98
C LEU A 91 8.72 1.07 -4.06
N LEU A 92 7.95 2.10 -3.69
CA LEU A 92 7.18 2.89 -4.67
C LEU A 92 8.08 3.65 -5.64
N LYS A 93 9.23 4.12 -5.16
CA LYS A 93 10.23 4.83 -5.98
C LYS A 93 11.06 3.91 -6.86
N ALA A 94 11.16 2.64 -6.52
CA ALA A 94 12.05 1.71 -7.20
C ALA A 94 11.67 1.53 -8.68
N THR A 95 12.67 1.55 -9.55
CA THR A 95 12.47 1.46 -11.00
C THR A 95 12.21 0.03 -11.49
N ASP A 96 12.46 -0.96 -10.64
CA ASP A 96 12.23 -2.38 -10.96
C ASP A 96 10.79 -2.83 -10.79
N MET A 97 9.90 -1.92 -10.38
CA MET A 97 8.48 -2.20 -10.15
C MET A 97 8.25 -3.33 -9.14
N SER A 98 9.11 -3.43 -8.15
CA SER A 98 9.05 -4.49 -7.11
C SER A 98 7.98 -4.25 -6.05
N PHE A 99 7.36 -3.07 -6.04
CA PHE A 99 6.31 -2.74 -5.07
C PHE A 99 5.19 -3.78 -5.10
N GLN A 100 4.73 -4.18 -3.91
CA GLN A 100 3.59 -5.07 -3.73
C GLN A 100 2.64 -4.47 -2.69
N PRO A 101 1.31 -4.50 -2.93
CA PRO A 101 0.35 -4.23 -1.86
C PRO A 101 0.54 -5.23 -0.71
N LEU A 102 0.31 -4.81 0.52
CA LEU A 102 0.44 -5.69 1.68
C LEU A 102 -0.77 -6.63 1.74
N LEU A 103 -0.57 -7.86 1.29
CA LEU A 103 -1.63 -8.86 1.18
C LEU A 103 -1.12 -10.21 1.68
N PRO A 104 -2.01 -11.04 2.27
CA PRO A 104 -1.65 -12.41 2.62
C PRO A 104 -1.37 -13.25 1.38
N ASP A 105 -0.59 -14.31 1.58
CA ASP A 105 -0.21 -15.20 0.49
C ASP A 105 -1.29 -16.26 0.17
N ASP A 106 -0.97 -17.15 -0.76
CA ASP A 106 -1.91 -18.17 -1.26
C ASP A 106 -2.27 -19.23 -0.23
N ASP A 107 -1.58 -19.29 0.92
CA ASP A 107 -1.92 -20.20 2.01
C ASP A 107 -3.18 -19.77 2.76
N TYR A 108 -3.58 -18.52 2.63
CA TYR A 108 -4.82 -18.02 3.19
C TYR A 108 -6.01 -18.37 2.29
N ALA A 109 -7.19 -18.55 2.90
CA ALA A 109 -8.42 -18.76 2.17
C ALA A 109 -8.70 -17.58 1.22
N ILE A 110 -9.31 -17.84 0.08
CA ILE A 110 -9.59 -16.81 -0.93
C ILE A 110 -10.42 -15.66 -0.37
N GLU A 111 -11.36 -15.96 0.53
CA GLU A 111 -12.20 -14.95 1.19
C GLU A 111 -11.37 -14.00 2.01
N GLN A 112 -10.35 -14.50 2.71
CA GLN A 112 -9.42 -13.68 3.50
C GLN A 112 -8.53 -12.83 2.60
N ARG A 113 -8.08 -13.38 1.49
CA ARG A 113 -7.27 -12.65 0.50
C ARG A 113 -8.07 -11.55 -0.18
N LEU A 114 -9.33 -11.83 -0.50
CA LEU A 114 -10.21 -10.83 -1.09
C LEU A 114 -10.53 -9.71 -0.10
N GLU A 115 -10.81 -10.06 1.17
CA GLU A 115 -11.01 -9.07 2.23
C GLU A 115 -9.80 -8.17 2.39
N ALA A 116 -8.60 -8.74 2.38
CA ALA A 116 -7.37 -7.97 2.47
C ALA A 116 -7.21 -7.02 1.28
N LEU A 117 -7.49 -7.50 0.07
CA LEU A 117 -7.41 -6.67 -1.13
C LEU A 117 -8.41 -5.51 -1.08
N THR A 118 -9.67 -5.77 -0.74
CA THR A 118 -10.69 -4.72 -0.65
C THR A 118 -10.35 -3.71 0.45
N SER A 119 -9.80 -4.18 1.57
CA SER A 119 -9.32 -3.32 2.65
C SER A 119 -8.16 -2.44 2.20
N TRP A 120 -7.20 -3.02 1.49
CA TRP A 120 -6.06 -2.27 0.95
C TRP A 120 -6.52 -1.18 -0.02
N VAL A 121 -7.39 -1.53 -0.95
CA VAL A 121 -7.90 -0.58 -1.97
C VAL A 121 -8.70 0.54 -1.29
N ARG A 122 -9.53 0.19 -0.29
CA ARG A 122 -10.26 1.18 0.49
C ARG A 122 -9.32 2.17 1.18
N GLY A 123 -8.27 1.63 1.81
CA GLY A 123 -7.23 2.45 2.43
C GLY A 123 -6.52 3.34 1.41
N PHE A 124 -6.18 2.79 0.26
CA PHE A 124 -5.51 3.54 -0.82
C PHE A 124 -6.36 4.72 -1.30
N LEU A 125 -7.65 4.49 -1.54
CA LEU A 125 -8.58 5.54 -1.93
C LEU A 125 -8.70 6.63 -0.84
N GLU A 126 -8.78 6.22 0.42
CA GLU A 126 -8.82 7.16 1.56
C GLU A 126 -7.55 7.99 1.64
N GLY A 127 -6.39 7.35 1.54
CA GLY A 127 -5.10 8.04 1.58
C GLY A 127 -4.95 9.07 0.48
N MET A 128 -5.38 8.74 -0.74
CA MET A 128 -5.38 9.68 -1.85
C MET A 128 -6.31 10.87 -1.58
N ALA A 129 -7.52 10.60 -1.11
CA ALA A 129 -8.52 11.64 -0.84
C ALA A 129 -8.06 12.61 0.25
N LEU A 130 -7.42 12.10 1.29
CA LEU A 130 -6.92 12.91 2.40
C LEU A 130 -5.82 13.90 1.97
N SER A 131 -5.03 13.52 0.96
CA SER A 131 -3.84 14.30 0.58
C SER A 131 -4.01 15.12 -0.70
N ALA A 132 -4.92 14.73 -1.60
CA ALA A 132 -5.00 15.36 -2.92
C ALA A 132 -6.42 15.37 -3.53
N GLY A 133 -7.46 15.40 -2.69
CA GLY A 133 -8.84 15.23 -3.15
C GLY A 133 -9.22 16.05 -4.39
N GLN A 134 -8.89 17.35 -4.43
CA GLN A 134 -9.21 18.21 -5.58
C GLN A 134 -8.35 17.89 -6.80
N ALA A 135 -7.05 17.63 -6.58
CA ALA A 135 -6.12 17.31 -7.67
C ALA A 135 -6.48 16.01 -8.41
N LEU A 136 -7.14 15.08 -7.73
CA LEU A 136 -7.61 13.84 -8.34
C LEU A 136 -8.65 14.09 -9.44
N GLY A 137 -9.52 15.08 -9.25
CA GLY A 137 -10.51 15.46 -10.24
C GLY A 137 -9.91 16.10 -11.50
N GLU A 138 -8.70 16.62 -11.39
CA GLU A 138 -7.97 17.26 -12.48
C GLU A 138 -6.95 16.32 -13.14
N ALA A 139 -6.85 15.08 -12.65
CA ALA A 139 -5.92 14.09 -13.17
C ALA A 139 -6.28 13.67 -14.61
N PRO A 140 -5.31 13.15 -15.38
CA PRO A 140 -5.61 12.58 -16.70
C PRO A 140 -6.73 11.54 -16.66
N ASP A 141 -7.46 11.40 -17.76
CA ASP A 141 -8.58 10.48 -17.87
C ASP A 141 -8.20 9.06 -17.48
N GLU A 142 -7.02 8.59 -17.85
CA GLU A 142 -6.52 7.25 -17.52
C GLU A 142 -6.44 7.03 -16.00
N ILE A 143 -5.99 8.05 -15.27
CA ILE A 143 -5.89 7.98 -13.80
C ILE A 143 -7.30 8.00 -13.19
N ARG A 144 -8.20 8.84 -13.72
CA ARG A 144 -9.57 8.90 -13.21
C ARG A 144 -10.32 7.59 -13.44
N GLU A 145 -10.15 6.96 -14.60
CA GLU A 145 -10.72 5.64 -14.90
C GLU A 145 -10.19 4.57 -13.95
N LEU A 146 -8.87 4.60 -13.68
CA LEU A 146 -8.24 3.71 -12.73
C LEU A 146 -8.85 3.84 -11.33
N ILE A 147 -9.06 5.08 -10.88
CA ILE A 147 -9.68 5.36 -9.58
C ILE A 147 -11.11 4.83 -9.54
N GLU A 148 -11.89 5.01 -10.61
CA GLU A 148 -13.25 4.47 -10.71
C GLU A 148 -13.24 2.94 -10.60
N ASP A 149 -12.30 2.28 -11.26
CA ASP A 149 -12.13 0.84 -11.17
C ASP A 149 -11.78 0.40 -9.75
N MET A 150 -10.90 1.15 -9.08
CA MET A 150 -10.55 0.87 -7.68
C MET A 150 -11.75 1.02 -6.74
N VAL A 151 -12.60 2.03 -6.98
CA VAL A 151 -13.84 2.18 -6.21
C VAL A 151 -14.72 0.93 -6.38
N ALA A 152 -14.88 0.45 -7.60
CA ALA A 152 -15.62 -0.77 -7.87
C ALA A 152 -15.02 -1.99 -7.15
N ILE A 153 -13.70 -2.13 -7.20
CA ILE A 153 -12.99 -3.23 -6.52
C ILE A 153 -13.20 -3.15 -5.00
N SER A 154 -13.17 -1.95 -4.42
CA SER A 154 -13.34 -1.77 -2.97
C SER A 154 -14.74 -2.21 -2.47
N GLN A 155 -15.69 -2.32 -3.38
CA GLN A 155 -17.08 -2.68 -3.07
C GLN A 155 -17.42 -4.15 -3.40
N VAL A 156 -16.44 -4.91 -3.87
CA VAL A 156 -16.66 -6.32 -4.19
C VAL A 156 -16.96 -7.08 -2.89
N ALA A 157 -18.12 -7.74 -2.87
CA ALA A 157 -18.48 -8.63 -1.78
C ALA A 157 -18.25 -10.06 -2.26
N ASP A 158 -17.80 -10.92 -1.35
CA ASP A 158 -17.58 -12.34 -1.65
C ASP A 158 -18.91 -13.08 -1.46
N ASP A 159 -19.73 -13.10 -2.50
CA ASP A 159 -21.03 -13.78 -2.50
C ASP A 159 -21.00 -15.16 -3.17
N ASP A 160 -19.88 -15.55 -3.80
CA ASP A 160 -19.75 -16.77 -4.57
C ASP A 160 -18.81 -17.77 -3.92
N GLU A 161 -19.11 -19.07 -4.11
CA GLU A 161 -18.19 -20.13 -3.70
C GLU A 161 -16.89 -20.05 -4.52
N PRO A 162 -15.72 -20.15 -3.85
CA PRO A 162 -14.45 -20.08 -4.57
C PRO A 162 -14.24 -21.27 -5.49
N ASP A 163 -13.81 -20.99 -6.72
CA ASP A 163 -13.43 -21.99 -7.71
C ASP A 163 -12.06 -21.60 -8.34
N ASP A 164 -11.56 -22.39 -9.28
CA ASP A 164 -10.29 -22.11 -9.95
C ASP A 164 -10.32 -20.78 -10.72
N GLU A 165 -11.47 -20.43 -11.25
CA GLU A 165 -11.66 -19.16 -11.95
C GLU A 165 -11.54 -17.97 -10.99
N SER A 166 -12.06 -18.11 -9.76
CA SER A 166 -11.97 -17.09 -8.73
C SER A 166 -10.52 -16.81 -8.32
N GLU A 167 -9.70 -17.86 -8.21
CA GLU A 167 -8.26 -17.71 -7.92
C GLU A 167 -7.56 -16.88 -8.99
N GLN A 168 -7.81 -17.19 -10.26
CA GLN A 168 -7.19 -16.47 -11.37
C GLN A 168 -7.69 -15.04 -11.44
N GLN A 169 -8.96 -14.79 -11.25
CA GLN A 169 -9.54 -13.46 -11.22
C GLN A 169 -8.93 -12.62 -10.11
N LEU A 170 -8.73 -13.19 -8.93
CA LEU A 170 -8.10 -12.49 -7.82
C LEU A 170 -6.67 -12.09 -8.17
N MET A 171 -5.88 -12.98 -8.74
CA MET A 171 -4.52 -12.68 -9.18
C MET A 171 -4.49 -11.53 -10.19
N GLU A 172 -5.42 -11.52 -11.14
CA GLU A 172 -5.52 -10.46 -12.15
C GLU A 172 -5.87 -9.11 -11.52
N ILE A 173 -6.80 -9.11 -10.55
CA ILE A 173 -7.20 -7.89 -9.86
C ILE A 173 -6.06 -7.36 -9.00
N VAL A 174 -5.35 -8.23 -8.28
CA VAL A 174 -4.19 -7.82 -7.47
C VAL A 174 -3.13 -7.16 -8.36
N GLU A 175 -2.83 -7.75 -9.52
CA GLU A 175 -1.86 -7.19 -10.45
C GLU A 175 -2.32 -5.84 -11.01
N TYR A 176 -3.60 -5.72 -11.34
CA TYR A 176 -4.19 -4.48 -11.80
C TYR A 176 -4.08 -3.38 -10.73
N VAL A 177 -4.38 -3.69 -9.48
CA VAL A 177 -4.27 -2.75 -8.35
C VAL A 177 -2.81 -2.34 -8.13
N ARG A 178 -1.89 -3.31 -8.17
CA ARG A 178 -0.46 -3.05 -8.01
C ARG A 178 0.06 -2.07 -9.05
N LEU A 179 -0.21 -2.36 -10.31
CA LEU A 179 0.20 -1.50 -11.44
C LEU A 179 -0.50 -0.15 -11.39
N GLY A 180 -1.76 -0.14 -10.96
CA GLY A 180 -2.53 1.09 -10.79
C GLY A 180 -1.93 2.01 -9.73
N ALA A 181 -1.53 1.46 -8.59
CA ALA A 181 -0.88 2.23 -7.54
C ALA A 181 0.42 2.85 -8.03
N LEU A 182 1.23 2.08 -8.80
CA LEU A 182 2.46 2.58 -9.40
C LEU A 182 2.19 3.67 -10.45
N ALA A 183 1.12 3.54 -11.23
CA ALA A 183 0.73 4.55 -12.21
C ALA A 183 0.35 5.88 -11.53
N VAL A 184 -0.42 5.82 -10.44
CA VAL A 184 -0.75 7.00 -9.65
C VAL A 184 0.51 7.62 -9.07
N PHE A 185 1.39 6.80 -8.49
CA PHE A 185 2.64 7.29 -7.93
C PHE A 185 3.47 8.03 -9.00
N THR A 186 3.61 7.46 -10.18
CA THR A 186 4.36 8.07 -11.27
C THR A 186 3.76 9.41 -11.70
N GLU A 187 2.44 9.49 -11.78
CA GLU A 187 1.74 10.72 -12.19
C GLU A 187 1.96 11.86 -11.20
N PHE A 188 1.88 11.59 -9.90
CA PHE A 188 1.93 12.62 -8.86
C PHE A 188 3.31 12.80 -8.23
N ASN A 189 4.30 12.01 -8.64
CA ASN A 189 5.68 12.11 -8.15
C ASN A 189 6.63 12.22 -9.35
N PRO A 190 6.56 13.32 -10.11
CA PRO A 190 7.44 13.49 -11.26
C PRO A 190 8.90 13.53 -10.80
N PRO A 191 9.86 13.10 -11.66
CA PRO A 191 11.28 13.18 -11.33
C PRO A 191 11.65 14.61 -10.93
N GLU A 192 12.52 14.75 -9.93
CA GLU A 192 13.01 16.05 -9.52
C GLU A 192 13.71 16.75 -10.69
N LYS A 193 13.30 18.00 -10.94
CA LYS A 193 14.02 18.83 -11.93
C LYS A 193 15.40 19.12 -11.37
N PRO A 194 16.46 19.00 -12.20
CA PRO A 194 17.78 19.40 -11.74
C PRO A 194 17.76 20.84 -11.26
N SER A 195 18.39 21.07 -10.09
CA SER A 195 18.54 22.41 -9.53
C SER A 195 19.23 23.32 -10.56
N PRO A 196 18.81 24.61 -10.73
CA PRO A 196 19.47 25.52 -11.64
C PRO A 196 20.97 25.70 -11.38
N ASN A 197 21.46 25.28 -10.22
CA ASN A 197 22.87 25.35 -9.82
C ASN A 197 23.61 24.02 -10.01
N THR A 198 22.96 22.98 -10.52
CA THR A 198 23.62 21.70 -10.79
C THR A 198 24.30 21.78 -12.16
N PRO A 199 25.64 21.55 -12.24
CA PRO A 199 26.29 21.57 -13.56
C PRO A 199 25.73 20.46 -14.42
N THR A 200 25.15 20.85 -15.55
CA THR A 200 24.73 19.89 -16.58
C THR A 200 25.98 19.35 -17.24
N LEU A 201 26.22 18.06 -17.06
CA LEU A 201 27.22 17.34 -17.84
C LEU A 201 26.65 17.13 -19.23
N HIS A 202 27.23 17.83 -20.19
CA HIS A 202 27.00 17.59 -21.58
C HIS A 202 27.97 16.56 -22.14
#